data_ada3e46f3015d728730dda759224899f
#
_entry.id   ada3e46f3015d728730dda759224899f
#
_cell.length_a   1.000
_cell.length_b   1.000
_cell.length_c   1.000
_cell.angle_alpha   90.00
_cell.angle_beta   90.00
_cell.angle_gamma   90.00
#
_symmetry.space_group_name_H-M   'P 1'
#
loop_
_entity.id
_entity.type
_entity.pdbx_description
1 polymer ?
#
loop_
_entity_poly.entity_id
_entity_poly.type
_entity_poly.pdbx_seq_one_letter_code
_entity_poly.pdbx_strand_id
1 'polypeptide(L)'
;MLYQKNITMSKAHVLKRYSFLIWILFFVLSTKAEQQDYYFRQISLEQGLSQSRVQCIYRDHQGVIWIGTKWGLNSYDQSELKSYFHDREQPNSLPDNFIRFITEDRLGDLYVSTNKGIAIYNKAENQFQPLKYNGKPFN
;
A
#
# COMPACT_ATOMS: atom_id res chain seq x y z
N MET A 1 3.90 35.89 -68.01
CA MET A 1 3.83 36.14 -66.54
C MET A 1 2.86 35.21 -65.79
N LEU A 2 1.95 34.51 -66.45
CA LEU A 2 0.98 33.58 -65.84
C LEU A 2 1.53 32.17 -65.55
N TYR A 3 2.57 31.73 -66.26
CA TYR A 3 3.13 30.39 -66.09
C TYR A 3 3.93 30.19 -64.80
N GLN A 4 4.57 31.22 -64.30
CA GLN A 4 5.34 31.18 -63.02
C GLN A 4 4.43 31.07 -61.78
N LYS A 5 3.19 31.58 -61.86
CA LYS A 5 2.26 31.59 -60.72
C LYS A 5 1.69 30.19 -60.38
N ASN A 6 1.53 29.35 -61.42
CA ASN A 6 1.00 27.99 -61.28
C ASN A 6 2.03 27.01 -60.67
N ILE A 7 3.32 27.19 -60.93
CA ILE A 7 4.39 26.33 -60.37
C ILE A 7 4.61 26.60 -58.88
N THR A 8 4.47 27.88 -58.46
CA THR A 8 4.62 28.24 -57.04
C THR A 8 3.45 27.80 -56.19
N MET A 9 2.23 27.80 -56.72
CA MET A 9 1.05 27.26 -56.03
C MET A 9 1.12 25.75 -55.86
N SER A 10 1.61 24.99 -56.82
CA SER A 10 1.76 23.55 -56.76
C SER A 10 2.77 23.16 -55.67
N LYS A 11 3.91 23.85 -55.56
CA LYS A 11 4.92 23.58 -54.55
C LYS A 11 4.41 23.84 -53.11
N ALA A 12 3.60 24.89 -52.91
CA ALA A 12 3.05 25.19 -51.61
C ALA A 12 2.05 24.17 -51.11
N HIS A 13 1.25 23.56 -51.97
CA HIS A 13 0.35 22.45 -51.59
C HIS A 13 1.08 21.17 -51.25
N VAL A 14 2.16 20.86 -51.97
CA VAL A 14 3.04 19.72 -51.71
C VAL A 14 3.74 19.89 -50.36
N LEU A 15 4.32 21.04 -50.04
CA LEU A 15 4.95 21.31 -48.75
C LEU A 15 3.97 21.21 -47.58
N LYS A 16 2.74 21.72 -47.70
CA LYS A 16 1.72 21.59 -46.64
C LYS A 16 1.37 20.12 -46.37
N ARG A 17 1.32 19.32 -47.42
CA ARG A 17 1.00 17.87 -47.28
C ARG A 17 2.10 17.10 -46.55
N TYR A 18 3.36 17.40 -46.84
CA TYR A 18 4.49 16.78 -46.12
C TYR A 18 4.65 17.31 -44.72
N SER A 19 4.37 18.57 -44.44
CA SER A 19 4.37 19.15 -43.11
C SER A 19 3.36 18.46 -42.20
N PHE A 20 2.16 18.13 -42.69
CA PHE A 20 1.16 17.41 -41.94
C PHE A 20 1.56 15.96 -41.64
N LEU A 21 2.19 15.28 -42.60
CA LEU A 21 2.72 13.92 -42.41
C LEU A 21 3.86 13.89 -41.38
N ILE A 22 4.77 14.87 -41.41
CA ILE A 22 5.84 15.01 -40.41
C ILE A 22 5.27 15.26 -39.04
N TRP A 23 4.19 16.04 -38.91
CA TRP A 23 3.53 16.33 -37.64
C TRP A 23 2.85 15.06 -37.05
N ILE A 24 2.21 14.26 -37.89
CA ILE A 24 1.65 12.95 -37.48
C ILE A 24 2.77 12.00 -37.06
N LEU A 25 3.86 11.93 -37.80
CA LEU A 25 5.00 11.08 -37.44
C LEU A 25 5.62 11.48 -36.12
N PHE A 26 5.75 12.79 -35.87
CA PHE A 26 6.26 13.32 -34.60
C PHE A 26 5.32 12.99 -33.44
N PHE A 27 4.00 13.06 -33.64
CA PHE A 27 2.99 12.73 -32.63
C PHE A 27 3.02 11.22 -32.28
N VAL A 28 3.16 10.34 -33.28
CA VAL A 28 3.27 8.88 -33.06
C VAL A 28 4.56 8.50 -32.32
N LEU A 29 5.66 9.19 -32.61
CA LEU A 29 6.95 8.96 -31.93
C LEU A 29 6.98 9.48 -30.47
N SER A 30 6.05 10.39 -30.12
CA SER A 30 5.98 10.99 -28.79
C SER A 30 5.20 10.12 -27.79
N THR A 31 4.50 9.10 -28.22
CA THR A 31 3.80 8.16 -27.31
C THR A 31 4.80 7.17 -26.74
N LYS A 32 5.54 7.58 -25.69
CA LYS A 32 6.22 6.63 -24.82
C LYS A 32 5.15 5.92 -24.00
N ALA A 33 4.91 4.66 -24.26
CA ALA A 33 4.20 3.80 -23.34
C ALA A 33 5.09 3.67 -22.09
N GLU A 34 4.70 4.30 -20.99
CA GLU A 34 5.32 4.12 -19.69
C GLU A 34 4.96 2.71 -19.23
N GLN A 35 5.90 1.79 -19.41
CA GLN A 35 5.75 0.42 -18.93
C GLN A 35 5.97 0.47 -17.42
N GLN A 36 4.89 0.41 -16.67
CA GLN A 36 4.93 0.36 -15.22
C GLN A 36 5.33 -1.07 -14.81
N ASP A 37 6.58 -1.24 -14.41
CA ASP A 37 7.07 -2.49 -13.86
C ASP A 37 6.54 -2.65 -12.43
N TYR A 38 5.72 -3.66 -12.21
CA TYR A 38 5.23 -4.03 -10.89
C TYR A 38 6.20 -5.02 -10.25
N TYR A 39 6.81 -4.63 -9.15
CA TYR A 39 7.63 -5.50 -8.33
C TYR A 39 6.78 -6.09 -7.20
N PHE A 40 6.63 -7.40 -7.21
CA PHE A 40 5.95 -8.14 -6.12
C PHE A 40 6.99 -8.61 -5.12
N ARG A 41 6.81 -8.24 -3.85
CA ARG A 41 7.59 -8.76 -2.73
C ARG A 41 6.72 -9.73 -1.94
N GLN A 42 7.17 -10.95 -1.80
CA GLN A 42 6.50 -11.94 -0.99
C GLN A 42 6.93 -11.77 0.47
N ILE A 43 5.97 -11.75 1.40
CA ILE A 43 6.21 -11.84 2.84
C ILE A 43 5.82 -13.26 3.27
N SER A 44 6.77 -14.03 3.76
CA SER A 44 6.61 -15.45 4.09
C SER A 44 7.07 -15.76 5.52
N LEU A 45 6.87 -17.00 5.95
CA LEU A 45 7.37 -17.50 7.25
C LEU A 45 8.89 -17.38 7.35
N GLU A 46 9.62 -17.60 6.25
CA GLU A 46 11.08 -17.48 6.20
C GLU A 46 11.56 -16.04 6.47
N GLN A 47 10.70 -15.06 6.20
CA GLN A 47 10.98 -13.64 6.47
C GLN A 47 10.48 -13.19 7.84
N GLY A 48 9.91 -14.10 8.64
CA GLY A 48 9.48 -13.82 10.01
C GLY A 48 7.98 -13.60 10.19
N LEU A 49 7.14 -13.86 9.16
CA LEU A 49 5.69 -13.82 9.34
C LEU A 49 5.25 -14.85 10.38
N SER A 50 4.46 -14.44 11.36
CA SER A 50 4.05 -15.28 12.49
C SER A 50 3.29 -16.56 12.09
N GLN A 51 2.51 -16.49 11.00
CA GLN A 51 1.82 -17.62 10.39
C GLN A 51 1.41 -17.32 8.95
N SER A 52 1.38 -18.35 8.08
CA SER A 52 1.00 -18.22 6.67
C SER A 52 -0.49 -17.91 6.45
N ARG A 53 -1.38 -18.24 7.41
CA ARG A 53 -2.81 -17.95 7.31
C ARG A 53 -3.14 -16.55 7.80
N VAL A 54 -3.14 -15.60 6.88
CA VAL A 54 -3.54 -14.22 7.13
C VAL A 54 -5.07 -14.13 7.31
N GLN A 55 -5.52 -13.41 8.35
CA GLN A 55 -6.93 -13.15 8.65
C GLN A 55 -7.35 -11.76 8.20
N CYS A 56 -6.51 -10.77 8.43
CA CYS A 56 -6.75 -9.38 8.06
C CYS A 56 -5.45 -8.66 7.75
N ILE A 57 -5.55 -7.63 6.94
CA ILE A 57 -4.45 -6.71 6.62
C ILE A 57 -4.99 -5.30 6.76
N TYR A 58 -4.21 -4.42 7.37
CA TYR A 58 -4.54 -3.02 7.53
C TYR A 58 -3.29 -2.16 7.29
N ARG A 59 -3.43 -1.06 6.57
CA ARG A 59 -2.36 -0.07 6.41
C ARG A 59 -2.72 1.17 7.22
N ASP A 60 -1.88 1.51 8.20
CA ASP A 60 -2.10 2.68 9.04
C ASP A 60 -1.73 4.00 8.31
N HIS A 61 -2.07 5.14 8.93
CA HIS A 61 -1.81 6.47 8.37
C HIS A 61 -0.31 6.78 8.18
N GLN A 62 0.58 6.08 8.87
CA GLN A 62 2.04 6.19 8.72
C GLN A 62 2.59 5.30 7.60
N GLY A 63 1.73 4.46 7.00
CA GLY A 63 2.10 3.56 5.92
C GLY A 63 2.60 2.20 6.37
N VAL A 64 2.60 1.90 7.67
CA VAL A 64 2.92 0.57 8.20
C VAL A 64 1.80 -0.40 7.84
N ILE A 65 2.18 -1.58 7.35
CA ILE A 65 1.22 -2.65 7.03
C ILE A 65 1.16 -3.58 8.23
N TRP A 66 -0.04 -3.71 8.79
CA TRP A 66 -0.35 -4.60 9.88
C TRP A 66 -1.00 -5.88 9.34
N ILE A 67 -0.47 -7.03 9.72
CA ILE A 67 -0.90 -8.34 9.22
C ILE A 67 -1.34 -9.18 10.41
N GLY A 68 -2.64 -9.37 10.55
CA GLY A 68 -3.23 -10.24 11.56
C GLY A 68 -3.30 -11.67 11.07
N THR A 69 -2.82 -12.61 11.87
CA THR A 69 -2.85 -14.03 11.58
C THR A 69 -3.63 -14.80 12.65
N LYS A 70 -3.73 -16.12 12.50
CA LYS A 70 -4.25 -16.99 13.58
C LYS A 70 -3.27 -17.16 14.74
N TRP A 71 -2.00 -16.73 14.57
CA TRP A 71 -0.95 -16.94 15.56
C TRP A 71 -0.04 -15.73 15.69
N GLY A 72 -0.63 -14.59 15.93
CA GLY A 72 0.08 -13.33 16.17
C GLY A 72 -0.26 -12.21 15.19
N LEU A 73 0.16 -11.03 15.57
CA LEU A 73 0.10 -9.80 14.78
C LEU A 73 1.49 -9.50 14.24
N ASN A 74 1.56 -8.98 13.03
CA ASN A 74 2.82 -8.55 12.43
C ASN A 74 2.70 -7.12 11.95
N SER A 75 3.78 -6.33 12.07
CA SER A 75 3.92 -5.02 11.44
C SER A 75 5.04 -5.04 10.42
N TYR A 76 4.82 -4.43 9.28
CA TYR A 76 5.79 -4.30 8.20
C TYR A 76 5.89 -2.84 7.75
N ASP A 77 7.07 -2.24 7.93
CA ASP A 77 7.36 -0.84 7.61
C ASP A 77 8.16 -0.66 6.31
N GLN A 78 8.12 -1.65 5.40
CA GLN A 78 8.91 -1.75 4.17
C GLN A 78 10.36 -2.19 4.36
N SER A 79 10.93 -2.11 5.53
CA SER A 79 12.30 -2.53 5.86
C SER A 79 12.33 -3.75 6.78
N GLU A 80 11.52 -3.74 7.82
CA GLU A 80 11.50 -4.73 8.88
C GLU A 80 10.11 -5.33 9.08
N LEU A 81 10.07 -6.63 9.37
CA LEU A 81 8.88 -7.35 9.79
C LEU A 81 9.02 -7.68 11.28
N LYS A 82 8.14 -7.12 12.11
CA LYS A 82 8.06 -7.41 13.55
C LYS A 82 6.84 -8.24 13.86
N SER A 83 7.01 -9.23 14.75
CA SER A 83 5.90 -10.09 15.19
C SER A 83 5.60 -9.86 16.67
N TYR A 84 4.30 -9.81 17.00
CA TYR A 84 3.77 -9.60 18.34
C TYR A 84 2.89 -10.78 18.73
N PHE A 85 3.04 -11.23 19.97
CA PHE A 85 2.34 -12.38 20.51
C PHE A 85 1.69 -12.07 21.86
N HIS A 86 0.71 -12.89 22.22
CA HIS A 86 0.20 -12.92 23.58
C HIS A 86 1.25 -13.53 24.51
N ASP A 87 1.52 -12.86 25.62
CA ASP A 87 2.38 -13.34 26.69
C ASP A 87 1.63 -13.21 28.02
N ARG A 88 1.47 -14.32 28.73
CA ARG A 88 0.77 -14.35 30.02
C ARG A 88 1.50 -13.63 31.15
N GLU A 89 2.81 -13.53 31.04
CA GLU A 89 3.67 -12.85 32.03
C GLU A 89 3.77 -11.35 31.75
N GLN A 90 3.39 -10.91 30.55
CA GLN A 90 3.43 -9.51 30.16
C GLN A 90 2.01 -8.95 29.94
N PRO A 91 1.49 -8.18 30.93
CA PRO A 91 0.14 -7.63 30.86
C PRO A 91 -0.07 -6.65 29.70
N ASN A 92 1.04 -6.10 29.14
CA ASN A 92 1.04 -5.18 28.02
C ASN A 92 1.30 -5.88 26.68
N SER A 93 1.03 -7.18 26.59
CA SER A 93 1.03 -7.95 25.35
C SER A 93 -0.40 -8.03 24.76
N LEU A 94 -0.52 -8.68 23.60
CA LEU A 94 -1.82 -8.96 22.97
C LEU A 94 -2.72 -9.79 23.89
N PRO A 95 -4.05 -9.56 23.93
CA PRO A 95 -4.98 -10.37 24.72
C PRO A 95 -5.04 -11.84 24.28
N ASP A 96 -4.82 -12.10 22.99
CA ASP A 96 -4.78 -13.43 22.38
C ASP A 96 -4.00 -13.39 21.06
N ASN A 97 -3.47 -14.54 20.65
CA ASN A 97 -2.73 -14.65 19.38
C ASN A 97 -3.63 -14.67 18.14
N PHE A 98 -4.90 -15.01 18.26
CA PHE A 98 -5.82 -15.04 17.13
C PHE A 98 -6.33 -13.63 16.83
N ILE A 99 -5.78 -13.01 15.78
CA ILE A 99 -6.17 -11.68 15.35
C ILE A 99 -7.39 -11.78 14.45
N ARG A 100 -8.44 -11.03 14.76
CA ARG A 100 -9.69 -11.00 14.00
C ARG A 100 -9.79 -9.80 13.07
N PHE A 101 -9.45 -8.62 13.62
CA PHE A 101 -9.62 -7.36 12.93
C PHE A 101 -8.62 -6.32 13.43
N ILE A 102 -8.23 -5.40 12.54
CA ILE A 102 -7.32 -4.30 12.84
C ILE A 102 -7.95 -3.03 12.24
N THR A 103 -7.93 -1.96 13.01
CA THR A 103 -8.39 -0.65 12.56
C THR A 103 -7.65 0.46 13.29
N GLU A 104 -7.74 1.67 12.80
CA GLU A 104 -7.15 2.87 13.39
C GLU A 104 -8.25 3.92 13.54
N ASP A 105 -8.19 4.70 14.61
CA ASP A 105 -9.09 5.83 14.79
C ASP A 105 -8.54 7.11 14.15
N ARG A 106 -9.28 8.21 14.29
CA ARG A 106 -8.90 9.52 13.73
C ARG A 106 -7.68 10.16 14.41
N LEU A 107 -7.31 9.68 15.59
CA LEU A 107 -6.15 10.14 16.35
C LEU A 107 -4.89 9.33 16.02
N GLY A 108 -5.04 8.24 15.27
CA GLY A 108 -3.97 7.33 14.89
C GLY A 108 -3.71 6.22 15.90
N ASP A 109 -4.64 5.99 16.82
CA ASP A 109 -4.57 4.85 17.73
C ASP A 109 -5.02 3.58 17.02
N LEU A 110 -4.16 2.55 17.04
CA LEU A 110 -4.42 1.27 16.38
C LEU A 110 -5.13 0.32 17.34
N TYR A 111 -6.28 -0.16 16.92
CA TYR A 111 -7.10 -1.13 17.64
C TYR A 111 -6.96 -2.51 17.03
N VAL A 112 -6.65 -3.49 17.87
CA VAL A 112 -6.46 -4.88 17.47
C VAL A 112 -7.48 -5.75 18.19
N SER A 113 -8.42 -6.30 17.44
CA SER A 113 -9.42 -7.23 17.97
C SER A 113 -8.90 -8.66 17.89
N THR A 114 -8.99 -9.38 19.00
CA THR A 114 -8.58 -10.78 19.14
C THR A 114 -9.74 -11.66 19.58
N ASN A 115 -9.51 -12.96 19.78
CA ASN A 115 -10.54 -13.85 20.35
C ASN A 115 -10.86 -13.56 21.82
N LYS A 116 -9.95 -12.90 22.57
CA LYS A 116 -10.09 -12.66 24.01
C LYS A 116 -10.11 -11.18 24.36
N GLY A 117 -10.49 -10.32 23.43
CA GLY A 117 -10.65 -8.91 23.69
C GLY A 117 -9.99 -8.01 22.66
N ILE A 118 -10.05 -6.72 22.93
CA ILE A 118 -9.50 -5.67 22.08
C ILE A 118 -8.32 -5.03 22.81
N ALA A 119 -7.24 -4.76 22.08
CA ALA A 119 -6.11 -3.99 22.57
C ALA A 119 -5.89 -2.75 21.72
N ILE A 120 -5.37 -1.70 22.36
CA ILE A 120 -4.86 -0.51 21.71
C ILE A 120 -3.33 -0.59 21.69
N TYR A 121 -2.72 -0.39 20.52
CA TYR A 121 -1.27 -0.36 20.40
C TYR A 121 -0.72 1.02 20.73
N ASN A 122 0.11 1.09 21.76
CA ASN A 122 0.89 2.28 22.08
C ASN A 122 2.19 2.28 21.29
N LYS A 123 2.27 3.13 20.27
CA LYS A 123 3.44 3.23 19.38
C LYS A 123 4.71 3.69 20.11
N ALA A 124 4.57 4.59 21.08
CA ALA A 124 5.73 5.16 21.81
C ALA A 124 6.41 4.12 22.70
N GLU A 125 5.64 3.22 23.27
CA GLU A 125 6.13 2.18 24.18
C GLU A 125 6.32 0.83 23.49
N ASN A 126 5.84 0.69 22.24
CA ASN A 126 5.80 -0.57 21.49
C ASN A 126 5.04 -1.68 22.26
N GLN A 127 3.93 -1.33 22.89
CA GLN A 127 3.16 -2.19 23.79
C GLN A 127 1.68 -2.15 23.46
N PHE A 128 0.96 -3.18 23.94
CA PHE A 128 -0.48 -3.28 23.79
C PHE A 128 -1.17 -3.07 25.14
N GLN A 129 -2.19 -2.22 25.15
CA GLN A 129 -3.00 -1.99 26.35
C GLN A 129 -4.42 -2.55 26.11
N PRO A 130 -4.93 -3.45 26.98
CA PRO A 130 -6.28 -3.93 26.84
C PRO A 130 -7.30 -2.78 26.90
N LEU A 131 -8.20 -2.72 25.89
CA LEU A 131 -9.33 -1.79 25.94
C LEU A 131 -10.23 -2.15 27.11
N LYS A 132 -10.51 -1.16 27.98
CA LYS A 132 -11.35 -1.34 29.16
C LYS A 132 -12.64 -0.56 29.01
N TYR A 133 -13.75 -1.18 29.39
CA TYR A 133 -15.05 -0.54 29.56
C TYR A 133 -15.48 -0.65 31.05
N ASN A 134 -15.74 0.48 31.69
CA ASN A 134 -16.03 0.53 33.14
C ASN A 134 -14.94 -0.18 34.00
N GLY A 135 -13.65 -0.03 33.64
CA GLY A 135 -12.53 -0.62 34.35
C GLY A 135 -12.30 -2.12 34.11
N LYS A 136 -13.16 -2.79 33.33
CA LYS A 136 -13.02 -4.21 32.95
C LYS A 136 -12.53 -4.33 31.52
N PRO A 137 -11.67 -5.32 31.20
CA PRO A 137 -11.29 -5.60 29.81
C PRO A 137 -12.54 -5.86 28.96
N PHE A 138 -12.51 -5.34 27.75
CA PHE A 138 -13.56 -5.60 26.76
C PHE A 138 -13.28 -6.94 26.09
N ASN A 139 -14.09 -7.95 26.41
CA ASN A 139 -14.01 -9.33 25.91
C ASN A 139 -15.13 -9.63 24.92
#